data_01d1f25495ee4982474ebf83f173ccec
#
_entry.id   01d1f25495ee4982474ebf83f173ccec
#
_cell.length_a   1.000
_cell.length_b   1.000
_cell.length_c   1.000
_cell.angle_alpha   90.00
_cell.angle_beta   90.00
_cell.angle_gamma   90.00
#
_symmetry.space_group_name_H-M   'P 1'
#
loop_
_entity.id
_entity.type
_entity.pdbx_description
1 polymer ?
#
loop_
_entity_poly.entity_id
_entity_poly.type
_entity_poly.pdbx_seq_one_letter_code
_entity_poly.pdbx_strand_id
1 'polypeptide(L)'
;MSKFKAGDLALNLQDIPNCISAGVVVELMSRLAPGDLFVDDGQTFQVNRPAWWVLHEGDRLYIPERYLMPLRGDFQSEQKKAN
;
A
#
# COMPACT_ATOMS: atom_id res chain seq x y z
N MET A 1 14.45 7.25 0.44
CA MET A 1 13.46 7.35 1.50
C MET A 1 12.08 7.03 0.98
N SER A 2 11.33 6.26 1.75
CA SER A 2 9.99 5.91 1.32
C SER A 2 9.03 7.09 1.53
N LYS A 3 8.14 7.31 0.59
CA LYS A 3 7.10 8.32 0.72
C LYS A 3 5.90 7.81 1.50
N PHE A 4 5.96 6.56 1.97
CA PHE A 4 4.88 5.95 2.72
C PHE A 4 5.33 5.62 4.13
N LYS A 5 4.38 5.63 5.07
CA LYS A 5 4.61 5.25 6.46
C LYS A 5 3.48 4.38 6.94
N ALA A 6 3.76 3.53 7.91
CA ALA A 6 2.70 2.77 8.57
C ALA A 6 1.69 3.73 9.20
N GLY A 7 0.41 3.43 9.02
CA GLY A 7 -0.66 4.29 9.49
C GLY A 7 -1.15 5.31 8.47
N ASP A 8 -0.41 5.51 7.38
CA ASP A 8 -0.83 6.42 6.34
C ASP A 8 -1.99 5.83 5.55
N LEU A 9 -2.75 6.73 4.93
CA LEU A 9 -3.74 6.32 3.94
C LEU A 9 -3.13 6.41 2.55
N ALA A 10 -3.52 5.51 1.68
CA ALA A 10 -3.04 5.50 0.30
C ALA A 10 -4.17 5.11 -0.62
N LEU A 11 -4.07 5.55 -1.87
CA LEU A 11 -5.04 5.20 -2.90
C LEU A 11 -4.50 4.04 -3.71
N ASN A 12 -5.32 2.99 -3.84
CA ASN A 12 -4.97 1.87 -4.70
C ASN A 12 -5.27 2.25 -6.14
N LEU A 13 -4.27 2.11 -7.01
CA LEU A 13 -4.38 2.54 -8.40
C LEU A 13 -4.67 1.40 -9.37
N GLN A 14 -4.64 0.16 -8.91
CA GLN A 14 -4.71 -1.00 -9.78
C GLN A 14 -5.81 -1.95 -9.34
N ASP A 15 -6.65 -2.38 -10.28
CA ASP A 15 -7.60 -3.44 -10.00
C ASP A 15 -6.85 -4.74 -9.74
N ILE A 16 -7.17 -5.37 -8.62
CA ILE A 16 -6.63 -6.68 -8.30
C ILE A 16 -7.84 -7.61 -8.17
N PRO A 17 -8.04 -8.49 -9.14
CA PRO A 17 -9.26 -9.33 -9.17
C PRO A 17 -9.43 -10.10 -7.86
N ASN A 18 -10.65 -10.13 -7.36
CA ASN A 18 -11.02 -10.84 -6.14
C ASN A 18 -10.35 -10.28 -4.89
N CYS A 19 -9.78 -9.09 -4.97
CA CYS A 19 -9.14 -8.45 -3.83
C CYS A 19 -9.62 -7.03 -3.64
N ILE A 20 -9.28 -6.14 -4.56
CA ILE A 20 -9.55 -4.71 -4.35
C ILE A 20 -9.61 -4.03 -5.71
N SER A 21 -10.45 -3.03 -5.81
CA SER A 21 -10.62 -2.27 -7.05
C SER A 21 -9.74 -1.03 -7.05
N ALA A 22 -9.43 -0.54 -8.24
CA ALA A 22 -8.74 0.73 -8.39
C ALA A 22 -9.62 1.84 -7.82
N GLY A 23 -9.00 2.83 -7.22
CA GLY A 23 -9.70 3.97 -6.66
C GLY A 23 -10.13 3.81 -5.21
N VAL A 24 -9.77 2.70 -4.57
CA VAL A 24 -10.12 2.44 -3.18
C VAL A 24 -9.02 2.93 -2.27
N VAL A 25 -9.39 3.58 -1.17
CA VAL A 25 -8.44 4.05 -0.16
C VAL A 25 -8.18 2.93 0.83
N VAL A 26 -6.91 2.73 1.16
CA VAL A 26 -6.50 1.70 2.12
C VAL A 26 -5.59 2.31 3.17
N GLU A 27 -5.49 1.63 4.31
CA GLU A 27 -4.59 2.04 5.38
C GLU A 27 -3.35 1.16 5.34
N LEU A 28 -2.17 1.79 5.33
CA LEU A 28 -0.90 1.06 5.31
C LEU A 28 -0.58 0.52 6.69
N MET A 29 -0.30 -0.77 6.78
CA MET A 29 -0.03 -1.41 8.06
C MET A 29 1.46 -1.63 8.27
N SER A 30 2.12 -2.35 7.37
CA SER A 30 3.54 -2.60 7.49
C SER A 30 4.16 -2.77 6.12
N ARG A 31 5.40 -2.34 6.00
CA ARG A 31 6.13 -2.39 4.74
C ARG A 31 6.83 -3.73 4.59
N LEU A 32 6.83 -4.23 3.38
CA LEU A 32 7.55 -5.45 3.01
C LEU A 32 8.68 -5.06 2.06
N ALA A 33 9.90 -5.36 2.45
CA ALA A 33 11.07 -5.05 1.63
C ALA A 33 11.45 -6.25 0.78
N PRO A 34 12.12 -6.03 -0.37
CA PRO A 34 12.61 -7.16 -1.15
C PRO A 34 13.48 -8.08 -0.31
N GLY A 35 13.24 -9.38 -0.41
CA GLY A 35 13.94 -10.37 0.38
C GLY A 35 13.19 -10.83 1.61
N ASP A 36 12.17 -10.08 2.04
CA ASP A 36 11.37 -10.50 3.20
C ASP A 36 10.57 -11.74 2.85
N LEU A 37 10.29 -12.53 3.89
CA LEU A 37 9.46 -13.72 3.75
C LEU A 37 8.18 -13.55 4.55
N PHE A 38 7.10 -14.09 4.03
CA PHE A 38 5.86 -14.15 4.79
C PHE A 38 5.11 -15.42 4.45
N VAL A 39 4.23 -15.83 5.36
CA VAL A 39 3.44 -17.04 5.21
C VAL A 39 1.98 -16.64 5.03
N ASP A 40 1.35 -17.21 4.01
CA ASP A 40 -0.07 -16.97 3.76
C ASP A 40 -0.69 -18.28 3.31
N ASP A 41 -1.74 -18.69 4.00
CA ASP A 41 -2.48 -19.90 3.68
C ASP A 41 -1.55 -21.13 3.61
N GLY A 42 -0.62 -21.22 4.57
CA GLY A 42 0.28 -22.35 4.65
C GLY A 42 1.42 -22.34 3.68
N GLN A 43 1.54 -21.33 2.84
CA GLN A 43 2.62 -21.21 1.86
C GLN A 43 3.53 -20.06 2.23
N THR A 44 4.83 -20.24 1.94
CA THR A 44 5.82 -19.20 2.17
C THR A 44 6.11 -18.46 0.89
N PHE A 45 6.07 -17.15 0.96
CA PHE A 45 6.34 -16.28 -0.18
C PHE A 45 7.52 -15.38 0.11
N GLN A 46 8.30 -15.08 -0.92
CA GLN A 46 9.39 -14.14 -0.84
C GLN A 46 9.01 -12.87 -1.58
N VAL A 47 9.22 -11.73 -0.93
CA VAL A 47 8.92 -10.44 -1.53
C VAL A 47 10.04 -10.09 -2.50
N ASN A 48 9.69 -9.80 -3.74
CA ASN A 48 10.67 -9.44 -4.78
C ASN A 48 10.77 -7.94 -4.98
N ARG A 49 9.73 -7.21 -4.65
CA ARG A 49 9.68 -5.75 -4.83
C ARG A 49 9.02 -5.15 -3.61
N PRO A 50 9.25 -3.85 -3.34
CA PRO A 50 8.62 -3.21 -2.19
C PRO A 50 7.11 -3.35 -2.27
N ALA A 51 6.50 -3.68 -1.14
CA ALA A 51 5.07 -3.87 -1.05
C ALA A 51 4.59 -3.49 0.34
N TRP A 52 3.28 -3.52 0.54
CA TRP A 52 2.68 -3.17 1.81
C TRP A 52 1.56 -4.13 2.16
N TRP A 53 1.50 -4.48 3.44
CA TRP A 53 0.27 -5.01 4.00
C TRP A 53 -0.64 -3.82 4.25
N VAL A 54 -1.85 -3.88 3.73
CA VAL A 54 -2.83 -2.81 3.89
C VAL A 54 -4.10 -3.37 4.50
N LEU A 55 -4.84 -2.48 5.15
CA LEU A 55 -6.11 -2.83 5.78
C LEU A 55 -7.25 -2.22 4.97
N HIS A 56 -8.22 -3.01 4.59
CA HIS A 56 -9.40 -2.56 3.88
C HIS A 56 -10.60 -3.36 4.34
N GLU A 57 -11.57 -2.69 4.96
CA GLU A 57 -12.81 -3.30 5.43
C GLU A 57 -12.56 -4.51 6.33
N GLY A 58 -11.55 -4.38 7.20
CA GLY A 58 -11.23 -5.45 8.13
C GLY A 58 -10.35 -6.55 7.59
N ASP A 59 -10.05 -6.51 6.29
CA ASP A 59 -9.19 -7.51 5.67
C ASP A 59 -7.80 -6.96 5.43
N ARG A 60 -6.81 -7.82 5.59
CA ARG A 60 -5.42 -7.46 5.33
C ARG A 60 -5.05 -7.95 3.94
N LEU A 61 -4.55 -7.04 3.11
CA LEU A 61 -4.22 -7.34 1.73
C LEU A 61 -2.77 -7.01 1.45
N TYR A 62 -2.19 -7.71 0.48
CA TYR A 62 -0.83 -7.48 0.02
C TYR A 62 -0.91 -6.66 -1.27
N ILE A 63 -0.30 -5.48 -1.28
CA ILE A 63 -0.34 -4.62 -2.47
C ILE A 63 1.06 -4.10 -2.77
N PRO A 64 1.57 -4.28 -4.00
CA PRO A 64 2.86 -3.71 -4.38
C PRO A 64 2.84 -2.19 -4.23
N GLU A 65 3.95 -1.65 -3.76
CA GLU A 65 4.05 -0.22 -3.49
C GLU A 65 3.80 0.61 -4.74
N ARG A 66 4.16 0.09 -5.90
CA ARG A 66 3.98 0.82 -7.16
C ARG A 66 2.51 1.04 -7.52
N TYR A 67 1.60 0.28 -6.88
CA TYR A 67 0.17 0.44 -7.11
C TYR A 67 -0.47 1.43 -6.15
N LEU A 68 0.31 2.05 -5.28
CA LEU A 68 -0.22 2.92 -4.25
C LEU A 68 0.19 4.36 -4.49
N MET A 69 -0.71 5.28 -4.17
CA MET A 69 -0.45 6.71 -4.23
C MET A 69 -0.65 7.28 -2.83
N PRO A 70 0.32 8.06 -2.31
CA PRO A 70 0.18 8.60 -0.97
C PRO A 70 -0.89 9.68 -0.91
N LEU A 71 -1.58 9.74 0.24
CA LEU A 71 -2.62 10.74 0.49
C LEU A 71 -2.27 11.58 1.71
N ARG A 72 -0.99 11.88 1.91
CA ARG A 72 -0.52 12.59 3.10
C ARG A 72 -0.56 14.08 2.92
N GLY A 73 -0.31 14.76 4.04
CA GLY A 73 -0.37 16.20 4.08
C GLY A 73 0.62 16.90 3.18
N ASP A 74 1.81 16.36 2.98
CA ASP A 74 2.77 17.01 2.08
C ASP A 74 2.25 17.06 0.65
N PHE A 75 1.50 16.05 0.23
CA PHE A 75 0.85 16.10 -1.07
C PHE A 75 -0.12 17.29 -1.12
N GLN A 76 -0.89 17.49 -0.07
CA GLN A 76 -1.82 18.60 0.01
C GLN A 76 -1.09 19.92 0.06
N SER A 77 0.05 19.95 0.72
CA SER A 77 0.84 21.17 0.79
C SER A 77 1.27 21.64 -0.58
N GLU A 78 1.64 20.70 -1.43
CA GLU A 78 2.01 21.07 -2.78
C GLU A 78 0.86 21.68 -3.53
N GLN A 79 -0.33 21.14 -3.34
CA GLN A 79 -1.51 21.69 -3.99
C GLN A 79 -1.76 23.11 -3.53
N LYS A 80 -1.58 23.36 -2.25
CA LYS A 80 -1.78 24.69 -1.73
C LYS A 80 -0.82 25.70 -2.35
N LYS A 81 0.43 25.26 -2.54
CA LYS A 81 1.40 26.16 -3.14
C LYS A 81 1.06 26.47 -4.58
N ALA A 82 0.50 25.52 -5.27
CA ALA A 82 0.13 25.73 -6.66
C ALA A 82 -0.99 26.73 -6.79
N ASN A 83 -1.73 26.93 -5.75
CA ASN A 83 -2.83 27.89 -5.77
C ASN A 83 -2.32 29.29 -5.46
#